data_e1806109e764ce4e39ab2629fcb93502
#
_entry.id   e1806109e764ce4e39ab2629fcb93502
#
_cell.length_a   1.000
_cell.length_b   1.000
_cell.length_c   1.000
_cell.angle_alpha   90.00
_cell.angle_beta   90.00
_cell.angle_gamma   90.00
#
_symmetry.space_group_name_H-M   'P 1'
#
loop_
_entity.id
_entity.type
_entity.pdbx_description
1 polymer ?
#
loop_
_entity_poly.entity_id
_entity_poly.type
_entity_poly.pdbx_seq_one_letter_code
_entity_poly.pdbx_strand_id
1 'polypeptide(L)'
;MFWVAGFETLEKWRHSAQNGVPNVFQEDREYWSRVNSPIVAGNRLYLLFDALQLVKVYDLQGNYLYTVNMTNKNHHGISALYAKDDEMYFREQSELYCFKADQFVQRLTGDAAETMLETLRAEECRRTEDDAGNTYLLSGVDIVREAPDGEQRTILHRSPLLNIYQDYQIIFWAIAFAALATACIARFIANSREVRQREENARGAK
;
A
#
# COMPACT_ATOMS: atom_id res chain seq x y z
N MET A 1 13.19 -10.46 -5.42
CA MET A 1 11.90 -10.52 -4.72
C MET A 1 11.99 -10.11 -3.25
N PHE A 2 12.86 -10.69 -2.42
CA PHE A 2 13.17 -10.18 -1.08
C PHE A 2 13.62 -8.71 -1.09
N TRP A 3 14.30 -8.27 -2.12
CA TRP A 3 14.73 -6.88 -2.32
C TRP A 3 13.56 -5.91 -2.49
N VAL A 4 12.50 -6.28 -3.21
CA VAL A 4 11.35 -5.40 -3.44
C VAL A 4 10.57 -5.19 -2.14
N ALA A 5 10.25 -6.27 -1.42
CA ALA A 5 9.56 -6.17 -0.14
C ALA A 5 10.40 -5.44 0.93
N GLY A 6 11.72 -5.66 0.93
CA GLY A 6 12.65 -4.94 1.79
C GLY A 6 12.75 -3.45 1.44
N PHE A 7 12.75 -3.12 0.14
CA PHE A 7 12.78 -1.75 -0.35
C PHE A 7 11.51 -0.98 0.01
N GLU A 8 10.33 -1.56 -0.22
CA GLU A 8 9.05 -0.94 0.17
C GLU A 8 8.96 -0.73 1.68
N THR A 9 9.46 -1.67 2.47
CA THR A 9 9.52 -1.52 3.93
C THR A 9 10.45 -0.37 4.32
N LEU A 10 11.62 -0.25 3.71
CA LEU A 10 12.56 0.85 3.96
C LEU A 10 11.96 2.20 3.56
N GLU A 11 11.27 2.29 2.40
CA GLU A 11 10.58 3.50 1.97
C GLU A 11 9.45 3.89 2.92
N LYS A 12 8.68 2.91 3.38
CA LYS A 12 7.66 3.12 4.42
C LYS A 12 8.25 3.78 5.66
N TRP A 13 9.42 3.31 6.12
CA TRP A 13 10.10 3.87 7.28
C TRP A 13 10.77 5.22 7.01
N ARG A 14 11.35 5.40 5.83
CA ARG A 14 12.04 6.64 5.44
C ARG A 14 11.13 7.86 5.48
N HIS A 15 9.88 7.69 5.09
CA HIS A 15 8.86 8.76 5.09
C HIS A 15 7.87 8.62 6.23
N SER A 16 8.21 7.85 7.28
CA SER A 16 7.30 7.64 8.41
C SER A 16 6.92 8.95 9.09
N ALA A 17 5.73 8.94 9.68
CA ALA A 17 5.22 10.05 10.46
C ALA A 17 6.21 10.47 11.56
N GLN A 18 6.51 11.75 11.63
CA GLN A 18 7.31 12.32 12.71
C GLN A 18 6.37 12.85 13.79
N ASN A 19 6.62 12.43 15.04
CA ASN A 19 5.80 12.85 16.20
C ASN A 19 4.30 12.54 16.07
N GLY A 20 3.93 11.48 15.36
CA GLY A 20 2.53 11.10 15.15
C GLY A 20 1.78 11.97 14.14
N VAL A 21 2.47 12.85 13.43
CA VAL A 21 1.91 13.62 12.31
C VAL A 21 2.27 12.92 11.01
N PRO A 22 1.29 12.64 10.14
CA PRO A 22 1.55 12.06 8.83
C PRO A 22 2.47 12.94 7.99
N ASN A 23 3.35 12.31 7.22
CA ASN A 23 4.28 13.01 6.36
C ASN A 23 3.72 13.14 4.94
N VAL A 24 3.86 14.33 4.35
CA VAL A 24 3.49 14.61 2.96
C VAL A 24 4.76 14.80 2.13
N PHE A 25 4.83 14.16 0.97
CA PHE A 25 5.97 14.27 0.08
C PHE A 25 5.55 14.21 -1.39
N GLN A 26 6.41 14.73 -2.27
CA GLN A 26 6.11 14.89 -3.70
C GLN A 26 6.97 13.98 -4.58
N GLU A 27 7.14 12.72 -4.18
CA GLU A 27 7.82 11.72 -5.00
C GLU A 27 6.78 10.77 -5.59
N ASP A 28 6.67 10.74 -6.93
CA ASP A 28 5.84 9.77 -7.62
C ASP A 28 6.62 8.48 -7.85
N ARG A 29 6.52 7.55 -6.90
CA ARG A 29 7.10 6.21 -7.01
C ARG A 29 6.02 5.19 -7.25
N GLU A 30 6.29 4.21 -8.06
CA GLU A 30 5.43 3.05 -8.20
C GLU A 30 5.65 2.10 -7.02
N TYR A 31 4.56 1.74 -6.35
CA TYR A 31 4.57 0.80 -5.23
C TYR A 31 3.96 -0.54 -5.65
N TRP A 32 4.60 -1.63 -5.25
CA TRP A 32 4.18 -3.01 -5.53
C TRP A 32 3.11 -3.50 -4.55
N SER A 33 2.27 -2.61 -4.10
CA SER A 33 1.18 -2.88 -3.19
C SER A 33 -0.17 -2.76 -3.89
N ARG A 34 -1.14 -3.48 -3.36
CA ARG A 34 -2.53 -3.41 -3.84
C ARG A 34 -3.10 -2.03 -3.57
N VAL A 35 -3.83 -1.51 -4.52
CA VAL A 35 -4.64 -0.30 -4.38
C VAL A 35 -6.06 -0.72 -4.04
N ASN A 36 -6.68 -0.05 -3.09
CA ASN A 36 -8.12 -0.16 -2.85
C ASN A 36 -8.89 0.61 -3.94
N SER A 37 -10.21 0.51 -3.91
CA SER A 37 -11.05 1.27 -4.83
C SER A 37 -10.68 2.76 -4.80
N PRO A 38 -10.55 3.41 -5.96
CA PRO A 38 -10.28 4.85 -6.02
C PRO A 38 -11.41 5.63 -5.35
N ILE A 39 -11.07 6.77 -4.74
CA ILE A 39 -12.03 7.71 -4.19
C ILE A 39 -11.88 9.02 -4.95
N VAL A 40 -12.99 9.59 -5.36
CA VAL A 40 -13.04 10.86 -6.09
C VAL A 40 -13.71 11.92 -5.21
N ALA A 41 -13.09 13.07 -5.09
CA ALA A 41 -13.71 14.23 -4.46
C ALA A 41 -13.16 15.52 -5.09
N GLY A 42 -14.07 16.42 -5.46
CA GLY A 42 -13.73 17.62 -6.23
C GLY A 42 -12.96 17.26 -7.50
N ASN A 43 -11.80 17.86 -7.71
CA ASN A 43 -10.95 17.59 -8.87
C ASN A 43 -9.77 16.65 -8.53
N ARG A 44 -9.97 15.69 -7.63
CA ARG A 44 -8.91 14.82 -7.13
C ARG A 44 -9.31 13.36 -7.09
N LEU A 45 -8.33 12.52 -7.34
CA LEU A 45 -8.38 11.07 -7.28
C LEU A 45 -7.44 10.59 -6.17
N TYR A 46 -7.97 9.87 -5.20
CA TYR A 46 -7.25 9.37 -4.04
C TYR A 46 -7.10 7.85 -4.14
N LEU A 47 -5.87 7.37 -4.10
CA LEU A 47 -5.53 5.95 -4.17
C LEU A 47 -4.90 5.49 -2.87
N LEU A 48 -5.61 4.66 -2.11
CA LEU A 48 -5.12 4.07 -0.88
C LEU A 48 -4.32 2.80 -1.15
N PHE A 49 -3.06 2.79 -0.72
CA PHE A 49 -2.17 1.64 -0.65
C PHE A 49 -2.18 1.10 0.79
N ASP A 50 -3.16 0.28 1.10
CA ASP A 50 -3.46 -0.16 2.47
C ASP A 50 -2.26 -0.81 3.16
N ALA A 51 -1.61 -1.79 2.52
CA ALA A 51 -0.45 -2.48 3.09
C ALA A 51 0.73 -1.54 3.41
N LEU A 52 0.86 -0.42 2.70
CA LEU A 52 1.91 0.57 2.89
C LEU A 52 1.46 1.76 3.73
N GLN A 53 0.16 1.86 4.01
CA GLN A 53 -0.44 3.01 4.71
C GLN A 53 -0.11 4.35 4.02
N LEU A 54 -0.19 4.31 2.69
CA LEU A 54 0.07 5.46 1.83
C LEU A 54 -1.20 5.83 1.08
N VAL A 55 -1.41 7.13 0.88
CA VAL A 55 -2.39 7.62 -0.09
C VAL A 55 -1.69 8.48 -1.12
N LYS A 56 -1.81 8.09 -2.38
CA LYS A 56 -1.39 8.91 -3.51
C LYS A 56 -2.57 9.71 -4.03
N VAL A 57 -2.31 10.96 -4.31
CA VAL A 57 -3.30 11.89 -4.82
C VAL A 57 -2.91 12.34 -6.22
N TYR A 58 -3.88 12.28 -7.11
CA TYR A 58 -3.77 12.67 -8.51
C TYR A 58 -4.87 13.67 -8.86
N ASP A 59 -4.71 14.40 -9.94
CA ASP A 59 -5.85 15.05 -10.58
C ASP A 59 -6.69 14.03 -11.37
N LEU A 60 -7.86 14.46 -11.87
CA LEU A 60 -8.75 13.58 -12.65
C LEU A 60 -8.21 13.22 -14.05
N GLN A 61 -7.09 13.81 -14.46
CA GLN A 61 -6.36 13.48 -15.68
C GLN A 61 -5.27 12.45 -15.46
N GLY A 62 -4.99 12.08 -14.18
CA GLY A 62 -3.96 11.14 -13.78
C GLY A 62 -2.59 11.76 -13.51
N ASN A 63 -2.49 13.09 -13.45
CA ASN A 63 -1.25 13.75 -13.06
C ASN A 63 -1.06 13.64 -11.55
N TYR A 64 0.11 13.19 -11.14
CA TYR A 64 0.46 13.04 -9.74
C TYR A 64 0.57 14.40 -9.04
N LEU A 65 0.02 14.49 -7.84
CA LEU A 65 0.05 15.70 -7.03
C LEU A 65 0.96 15.52 -5.80
N TYR A 66 0.67 14.54 -4.93
CA TYR A 66 1.45 14.27 -3.73
C TYR A 66 1.12 12.90 -3.14
N THR A 67 1.93 12.47 -2.19
CA THR A 67 1.69 11.26 -1.38
C THR A 67 1.63 11.63 0.10
N VAL A 68 0.69 11.03 0.82
CA VAL A 68 0.60 11.09 2.28
C VAL A 68 0.98 9.74 2.86
N ASN A 69 1.96 9.73 3.75
CA ASN A 69 2.39 8.55 4.49
C ASN A 69 1.85 8.60 5.92
N MET A 70 0.98 7.64 6.24
CA MET A 70 0.36 7.49 7.54
C MET A 70 1.12 6.54 8.47
N THR A 71 2.23 5.97 8.00
CA THR A 71 2.99 5.01 8.80
C THR A 71 3.46 5.64 10.09
N ASN A 72 2.91 5.16 11.18
CA ASN A 72 3.33 5.55 12.50
C ASN A 72 4.03 4.35 13.20
N LYS A 73 4.74 4.61 14.32
CA LYS A 73 5.49 3.58 15.05
C LYS A 73 4.60 2.49 15.65
N ASN A 74 3.32 2.74 15.80
CA ASN A 74 2.38 1.83 16.46
C ASN A 74 1.70 0.85 15.50
N HIS A 75 2.00 0.91 14.20
CA HIS A 75 1.60 -0.06 13.16
C HIS A 75 0.10 -0.37 13.06
N HIS A 76 -0.75 0.56 13.41
CA HIS A 76 -2.17 0.41 13.17
C HIS A 76 -2.48 0.90 11.75
N GLY A 77 -3.07 0.02 10.93
CA GLY A 77 -3.36 0.32 9.53
C GLY A 77 -4.47 1.36 9.40
N ILE A 78 -4.48 2.06 8.27
CA ILE A 78 -5.61 2.90 7.85
C ILE A 78 -6.82 2.00 7.71
N SER A 79 -7.84 2.21 8.56
CA SER A 79 -9.07 1.41 8.50
C SER A 79 -10.08 1.96 7.48
N ALA A 80 -10.00 3.24 7.15
CA ALA A 80 -10.83 3.87 6.14
C ALA A 80 -10.22 5.19 5.64
N LEU A 81 -10.53 5.50 4.37
CA LEU A 81 -10.24 6.75 3.71
C LEU A 81 -11.56 7.38 3.26
N TYR A 82 -11.73 8.65 3.50
CA TYR A 82 -12.84 9.48 3.02
C TYR A 82 -12.27 10.74 2.37
N ALA A 83 -12.96 11.28 1.39
CA ALA A 83 -12.59 12.54 0.78
C ALA A 83 -13.83 13.38 0.45
N LYS A 84 -13.73 14.69 0.63
CA LYS A 84 -14.77 15.67 0.32
C LYS A 84 -14.10 16.95 -0.16
N ASP A 85 -14.44 17.40 -1.36
CA ASP A 85 -13.81 18.55 -2.02
C ASP A 85 -12.28 18.39 -2.09
N ASP A 86 -11.53 19.28 -1.43
CA ASP A 86 -10.07 19.25 -1.31
C ASP A 86 -9.60 18.70 0.04
N GLU A 87 -10.52 18.16 0.83
CA GLU A 87 -10.24 17.59 2.14
C GLU A 87 -10.19 16.06 2.10
N MET A 88 -9.30 15.49 2.87
CA MET A 88 -9.07 14.06 2.98
C MET A 88 -9.01 13.66 4.44
N TYR A 89 -9.65 12.54 4.77
CA TYR A 89 -9.80 12.06 6.13
C TYR A 89 -9.39 10.60 6.21
N PHE A 90 -8.46 10.30 7.12
CA PHE A 90 -8.05 8.92 7.40
C PHE A 90 -8.52 8.51 8.76
N ARG A 91 -9.12 7.36 8.83
CA ARG A 91 -9.38 6.70 10.10
C ARG A 91 -8.25 5.73 10.44
N GLU A 92 -7.64 5.94 11.60
CA GLU A 92 -6.75 4.98 12.25
C GLU A 92 -7.31 4.66 13.63
N GLN A 93 -7.83 3.44 13.83
CA GLN A 93 -8.54 3.06 15.07
C GLN A 93 -9.69 4.03 15.44
N SER A 94 -9.54 4.74 16.58
CA SER A 94 -10.46 5.75 17.09
C SER A 94 -10.08 7.18 16.75
N GLU A 95 -9.06 7.36 15.93
CA GLU A 95 -8.56 8.67 15.52
C GLU A 95 -8.90 8.97 14.07
N LEU A 96 -9.13 10.25 13.77
CA LEU A 96 -9.36 10.74 12.44
C LEU A 96 -8.37 11.87 12.12
N TYR A 97 -7.56 11.66 11.12
CA TYR A 97 -6.58 12.63 10.63
C TYR A 97 -7.17 13.39 9.47
N CYS A 98 -7.17 14.72 9.56
CA CYS A 98 -7.78 15.60 8.58
C CYS A 98 -6.69 16.34 7.81
N PHE A 99 -6.79 16.31 6.48
CA PHE A 99 -5.92 17.02 5.56
C PHE A 99 -6.74 17.95 4.68
N LYS A 100 -6.21 19.12 4.39
CA LYS A 100 -6.71 19.99 3.35
C LYS A 100 -5.62 20.18 2.32
N ALA A 101 -5.90 19.76 1.10
CA ALA A 101 -4.87 19.62 0.08
C ALA A 101 -3.71 18.73 0.58
N ASP A 102 -2.49 19.22 0.53
CA ASP A 102 -1.27 18.56 1.01
C ASP A 102 -0.88 18.93 2.46
N GLN A 103 -1.76 19.61 3.20
CA GLN A 103 -1.47 20.09 4.55
C GLN A 103 -2.26 19.32 5.61
N PHE A 104 -1.55 18.85 6.62
CA PHE A 104 -2.18 18.32 7.82
C PHE A 104 -2.86 19.46 8.59
N VAL A 105 -4.16 19.31 8.86
CA VAL A 105 -4.97 20.32 9.55
C VAL A 105 -5.10 19.99 11.02
N GLN A 106 -5.59 18.78 11.34
CA GLN A 106 -5.87 18.36 12.70
C GLN A 106 -6.02 16.85 12.84
N ARG A 107 -5.92 16.40 14.09
CA ARG A 107 -6.28 15.05 14.51
C ARG A 107 -7.49 15.15 15.45
N LEU A 108 -8.56 14.47 15.12
CA LEU A 108 -9.74 14.32 15.94
C LEU A 108 -9.67 12.98 16.69
N THR A 109 -10.16 12.96 17.94
CA THR A 109 -10.20 11.77 18.80
C THR A 109 -11.51 11.68 19.53
N GLY A 110 -11.89 10.48 20.00
CA GLY A 110 -13.13 10.27 20.77
C GLY A 110 -14.39 10.71 20.03
N ASP A 111 -15.31 11.34 20.74
CA ASP A 111 -16.62 11.73 20.20
C ASP A 111 -16.55 12.65 18.99
N ALA A 112 -15.54 13.53 18.94
CA ALA A 112 -15.36 14.42 17.80
C ALA A 112 -15.01 13.65 16.52
N ALA A 113 -14.18 12.60 16.63
CA ALA A 113 -13.85 11.74 15.50
C ALA A 113 -15.08 10.94 15.04
N GLU A 114 -15.85 10.36 15.96
CA GLU A 114 -17.04 9.57 15.59
C GLU A 114 -18.13 10.46 14.97
N THR A 115 -18.39 11.65 15.49
CA THR A 115 -19.34 12.59 14.91
C THR A 115 -18.97 12.98 13.49
N MET A 116 -17.68 13.27 13.26
CA MET A 116 -17.20 13.57 11.91
C MET A 116 -17.33 12.36 10.98
N LEU A 117 -17.01 11.15 11.46
CA LEU A 117 -17.17 9.91 10.68
C LEU A 117 -18.61 9.64 10.29
N GLU A 118 -19.56 9.88 11.18
CA GLU A 118 -20.99 9.77 10.86
C GLU A 118 -21.39 10.74 9.75
N THR A 119 -20.90 11.98 9.80
CA THR A 119 -21.12 12.99 8.76
C THR A 119 -20.55 12.53 7.43
N LEU A 120 -19.28 12.07 7.40
CA LEU A 120 -18.61 11.61 6.18
C LEU A 120 -19.29 10.38 5.56
N ARG A 121 -19.86 9.50 6.38
CA ARG A 121 -20.65 8.36 5.90
C ARG A 121 -22.00 8.78 5.35
N ALA A 122 -22.68 9.71 6.01
CA ALA A 122 -23.98 10.21 5.58
C ALA A 122 -23.87 10.99 4.24
N GLU A 123 -22.75 11.65 4.01
CA GLU A 123 -22.46 12.39 2.79
C GLU A 123 -21.83 11.54 1.69
N GLU A 124 -21.71 10.22 1.90
CA GLU A 124 -21.12 9.27 0.94
C GLU A 124 -19.71 9.69 0.46
N CYS A 125 -18.85 10.20 1.37
CA CYS A 125 -17.51 10.70 1.07
C CYS A 125 -16.49 9.61 0.66
N ARG A 126 -16.97 8.55 -0.02
CA ARG A 126 -16.19 7.48 -0.64
C ARG A 126 -16.65 7.21 -2.06
N ARG A 127 -17.00 8.25 -2.77
CA ARG A 127 -17.49 8.12 -4.15
C ARG A 127 -16.37 7.70 -5.08
N THR A 128 -16.75 6.95 -6.10
CA THR A 128 -15.90 6.62 -7.25
C THR A 128 -16.27 7.41 -8.49
N GLU A 129 -17.22 8.35 -8.37
CA GLU A 129 -17.79 9.14 -9.46
C GLU A 129 -17.51 10.61 -9.24
N ASP A 130 -17.17 11.33 -10.31
CA ASP A 130 -17.01 12.78 -10.30
C ASP A 130 -18.32 13.51 -10.60
N ASP A 131 -18.31 14.84 -10.48
CA ASP A 131 -19.48 15.66 -10.70
C ASP A 131 -19.97 15.68 -12.17
N ALA A 132 -19.16 15.19 -13.11
CA ALA A 132 -19.53 15.03 -14.51
C ALA A 132 -20.14 13.65 -14.80
N GLY A 133 -20.27 12.79 -13.78
CA GLY A 133 -20.81 11.44 -13.89
C GLY A 133 -19.82 10.41 -14.46
N ASN A 134 -18.52 10.73 -14.49
CA ASN A 134 -17.51 9.73 -14.84
C ASN A 134 -17.20 8.86 -13.63
N THR A 135 -17.16 7.54 -13.84
CA THR A 135 -16.80 6.57 -12.80
C THR A 135 -15.34 6.18 -12.92
N TYR A 136 -14.66 6.10 -11.80
CA TYR A 136 -13.24 5.70 -11.72
C TYR A 136 -13.12 4.32 -11.12
N LEU A 137 -12.55 3.39 -11.89
CA LEU A 137 -12.52 1.97 -11.57
C LEU A 137 -11.09 1.45 -11.57
N LEU A 138 -10.84 0.46 -10.72
CA LEU A 138 -9.63 -0.34 -10.79
C LEU A 138 -9.84 -1.49 -11.77
N SER A 139 -9.14 -1.47 -12.90
CA SER A 139 -9.14 -2.53 -13.91
C SER A 139 -7.78 -3.23 -13.92
N GLY A 140 -7.71 -4.39 -13.28
CA GLY A 140 -6.43 -5.02 -12.99
C GLY A 140 -5.58 -4.16 -12.04
N VAL A 141 -4.49 -3.57 -12.56
CA VAL A 141 -3.65 -2.62 -11.82
C VAL A 141 -3.85 -1.18 -12.24
N ASP A 142 -4.51 -0.95 -13.36
CA ASP A 142 -4.72 0.35 -13.95
C ASP A 142 -5.96 1.05 -13.35
N ILE A 143 -5.96 2.38 -13.36
CA ILE A 143 -7.15 3.16 -13.07
C ILE A 143 -7.76 3.61 -14.39
N VAL A 144 -9.01 3.24 -14.59
CA VAL A 144 -9.79 3.54 -15.78
C VAL A 144 -10.91 4.51 -15.42
N ARG A 145 -11.07 5.55 -16.20
CA ARG A 145 -12.23 6.42 -16.18
C ARG A 145 -13.24 5.90 -17.20
N GLU A 146 -14.44 5.68 -16.76
CA GLU A 146 -15.60 5.35 -17.61
C GLU A 146 -16.55 6.55 -17.65
N ALA A 147 -16.78 7.09 -18.83
CA ALA A 147 -17.72 8.17 -19.04
C ALA A 147 -19.18 7.67 -19.00
N PRO A 148 -20.18 8.54 -18.81
CA PRO A 148 -21.60 8.15 -18.77
C PRO A 148 -22.11 7.46 -20.04
N ASP A 149 -21.46 7.69 -21.18
CA ASP A 149 -21.74 7.03 -22.45
C ASP A 149 -21.07 5.66 -22.62
N GLY A 150 -20.31 5.23 -21.62
CA GLY A 150 -19.58 3.95 -21.61
C GLY A 150 -18.20 4.02 -22.25
N GLU A 151 -17.72 5.18 -22.70
CA GLU A 151 -16.34 5.35 -23.16
C GLU A 151 -15.36 5.13 -21.99
N GLN A 152 -14.44 4.20 -22.17
CA GLN A 152 -13.41 3.90 -21.19
C GLN A 152 -12.04 4.45 -21.61
N ARG A 153 -11.36 5.10 -20.68
CA ARG A 153 -10.02 5.62 -20.87
C ARG A 153 -9.13 5.31 -19.66
N THR A 154 -8.00 4.66 -19.90
CA THR A 154 -6.97 4.50 -18.85
C THR A 154 -6.35 5.86 -18.54
N ILE A 155 -6.44 6.29 -17.30
CA ILE A 155 -5.88 7.55 -16.81
C ILE A 155 -4.61 7.35 -16.00
N LEU A 156 -4.45 6.18 -15.40
CA LEU A 156 -3.23 5.83 -14.68
C LEU A 156 -2.84 4.40 -15.07
N HIS A 157 -1.71 4.28 -15.75
CA HIS A 157 -1.14 2.98 -16.10
C HIS A 157 -0.08 2.58 -15.10
N ARG A 158 -0.23 1.39 -14.50
CA ARG A 158 0.74 0.80 -13.58
C ARG A 158 1.44 -0.37 -14.24
N SER A 159 2.63 -0.71 -13.75
CA SER A 159 3.42 -1.80 -14.34
C SER A 159 2.64 -3.11 -14.43
N PRO A 160 2.58 -3.78 -15.59
CA PRO A 160 1.89 -5.06 -15.73
C PRO A 160 2.51 -6.17 -14.85
N LEU A 161 3.75 -6.00 -14.39
CA LEU A 161 4.39 -6.91 -13.44
C LEU A 161 3.66 -6.93 -12.09
N LEU A 162 2.93 -5.87 -11.74
CA LEU A 162 2.12 -5.81 -10.54
C LEU A 162 0.95 -6.79 -10.57
N ASN A 163 0.31 -7.00 -11.72
CA ASN A 163 -0.72 -8.04 -11.88
C ASN A 163 -0.13 -9.41 -11.54
N ILE A 164 1.02 -9.74 -12.15
CA ILE A 164 1.70 -11.01 -11.90
C ILE A 164 2.06 -11.16 -10.42
N TYR A 165 2.56 -10.11 -9.79
CA TYR A 165 2.90 -10.15 -8.37
C TYR A 165 1.65 -10.34 -7.48
N GLN A 166 0.58 -9.61 -7.75
CA GLN A 166 -0.66 -9.68 -6.95
C GLN A 166 -1.38 -11.02 -7.10
N ASP A 167 -1.46 -11.54 -8.33
CA ASP A 167 -2.18 -12.78 -8.62
C ASP A 167 -1.41 -14.03 -8.17
N TYR A 168 -0.08 -13.98 -8.23
CA TYR A 168 0.78 -15.13 -7.96
C TYR A 168 1.67 -14.96 -6.71
N GLN A 169 1.38 -14.00 -5.87
CA GLN A 169 2.15 -13.73 -4.66
C GLN A 169 2.36 -14.99 -3.79
N ILE A 170 1.31 -15.80 -3.60
CA ILE A 170 1.36 -17.04 -2.82
C ILE A 170 2.32 -18.05 -3.47
N ILE A 171 2.26 -18.18 -4.81
CA ILE A 171 3.12 -19.10 -5.56
C ILE A 171 4.59 -18.66 -5.48
N PHE A 172 4.85 -17.36 -5.59
CA PHE A 172 6.20 -16.82 -5.44
C PHE A 172 6.78 -17.10 -4.04
N TRP A 173 5.97 -16.92 -3.00
CA TRP A 173 6.41 -17.23 -1.64
C TRP A 173 6.64 -18.73 -1.44
N ALA A 174 5.76 -19.58 -1.98
CA ALA A 174 5.93 -21.04 -1.92
C ALA A 174 7.23 -21.49 -2.60
N ILE A 175 7.54 -20.96 -3.78
CA ILE A 175 8.81 -21.26 -4.49
C ILE A 175 10.01 -20.78 -3.67
N ALA A 176 9.96 -19.57 -3.11
CA ALA A 176 11.04 -19.04 -2.29
C ALA A 176 11.29 -19.89 -1.03
N PHE A 177 10.25 -20.32 -0.34
CA PHE A 177 10.34 -21.20 0.81
C PHE A 177 10.86 -22.59 0.44
N ALA A 178 10.40 -23.17 -0.68
CA ALA A 178 10.90 -24.45 -1.16
C ALA A 178 12.40 -24.38 -1.49
N ALA A 179 12.86 -23.33 -2.16
CA ALA A 179 14.27 -23.11 -2.46
C ALA A 179 15.12 -22.98 -1.19
N LEU A 180 14.64 -22.22 -0.19
CA LEU A 180 15.31 -22.06 1.09
C LEU A 180 15.40 -23.38 1.85
N ALA A 181 14.29 -24.13 1.93
CA ALA A 181 14.27 -25.45 2.57
C ALA A 181 15.25 -26.41 1.91
N THR A 182 15.30 -26.44 0.57
CA THR A 182 16.23 -27.28 -0.18
C THR A 182 17.69 -26.90 0.11
N ALA A 183 18.00 -25.62 0.18
CA ALA A 183 19.35 -25.15 0.53
C ALA A 183 19.74 -25.53 1.97
N CYS A 184 18.82 -25.41 2.92
CA CYS A 184 19.04 -25.83 4.30
C CYS A 184 19.28 -27.33 4.41
N ILE A 185 18.48 -28.15 3.72
CA ILE A 185 18.65 -29.62 3.69
C ILE A 185 20.00 -29.99 3.06
N ALA A 186 20.35 -29.38 1.93
CA ALA A 186 21.65 -29.65 1.27
C ALA A 186 22.83 -29.33 2.20
N ARG A 187 22.76 -28.21 2.90
CA ARG A 187 23.78 -27.78 3.86
C ARG A 187 23.86 -28.74 5.06
N PHE A 188 22.73 -29.22 5.57
CA PHE A 188 22.67 -30.19 6.65
C PHE A 188 23.31 -31.54 6.24
N ILE A 189 22.99 -32.00 5.02
CA ILE A 189 23.58 -33.25 4.48
C ILE A 189 25.12 -33.11 4.31
N ALA A 190 25.57 -31.97 3.79
CA ALA A 190 27.00 -31.70 3.62
C ALA A 190 27.74 -31.74 4.97
N ASN A 191 27.23 -31.02 5.97
CA ASN A 191 27.80 -31.01 7.31
C ASN A 191 27.81 -32.40 7.95
N SER A 192 26.73 -33.19 7.77
CA SER A 192 26.65 -34.55 8.30
C SER A 192 27.68 -35.49 7.65
N ARG A 193 27.99 -35.33 6.38
CA ARG A 193 29.05 -36.09 5.66
C ARG A 193 30.43 -35.73 6.17
N GLU A 194 30.72 -34.45 6.38
CA GLU A 194 31.99 -34.00 6.95
C GLU A 194 32.23 -34.56 8.35
N VAL A 195 31.21 -34.58 9.18
CA VAL A 195 31.31 -35.14 10.54
C VAL A 195 31.65 -36.64 10.47
N ARG A 196 30.95 -37.42 9.62
CA ARG A 196 31.25 -38.87 9.44
C ARG A 196 32.65 -39.10 8.93
N GLN A 197 33.12 -38.35 7.95
CA GLN A 197 34.49 -38.49 7.44
C GLN A 197 35.55 -38.20 8.52
N ARG A 198 35.30 -37.20 9.37
CA ARG A 198 36.21 -36.92 10.51
C ARG A 198 36.23 -38.05 11.51
N GLU A 199 35.09 -38.70 11.81
CA GLU A 199 34.99 -39.82 12.70
C GLU A 199 35.69 -41.06 12.13
N GLU A 200 35.54 -41.34 10.81
CA GLU A 200 36.21 -42.46 10.14
C GLU A 200 37.73 -42.27 10.13
N ASN A 201 38.20 -41.07 9.81
CA ASN A 201 39.62 -40.73 9.83
C ASN A 201 40.24 -40.89 11.25
N ALA A 202 39.50 -40.51 12.29
CA ALA A 202 39.91 -40.62 13.67
C ALA A 202 39.98 -42.09 14.14
N ARG A 203 39.14 -42.98 13.58
CA ARG A 203 39.16 -44.43 13.87
C ARG A 203 40.28 -45.18 13.14
N GLY A 204 40.60 -44.73 11.91
CA GLY A 204 41.66 -45.34 11.11
C GLY A 204 43.09 -44.99 11.56
N ALA A 205 43.23 -43.98 12.42
CA ALA A 205 44.52 -43.53 12.96
C ALA A 205 44.93 -44.17 14.29
N LYS A 206 44.13 -45.13 14.78
CA LYS A 206 44.42 -46.00 15.94
C LYS A 206 44.82 -47.39 15.48
#